data_860e7e409dc5440be80fcf75096bb360
#
_entry.id   860e7e409dc5440be80fcf75096bb360
#
_cell.length_a   1.000
_cell.length_b   1.000
_cell.length_c   1.000
_cell.angle_alpha   90.00
_cell.angle_beta   90.00
_cell.angle_gamma   90.00
#
_symmetry.space_group_name_H-M   'P 1'
#
loop_
_entity.id
_entity.type
_entity.pdbx_description
1 polymer ?
#
loop_
_entity_poly.entity_id
_entity_poly.type
_entity_poly.pdbx_seq_one_letter_code
_entity_poly.pdbx_strand_id
1 'polypeptide(L)'
;MKYYKLLTFTLLFCLSACGGEKKDTDTTQDSVETVLPDEANEVTIMTLKQTEFNHELISNGKLSARKLVDLRFESAEPIARIYVKNGDRVNKGQKIAELATFRLTNKTAQAKDALEKARLELKDVLIGQGYMLEDSAKVPPATLNLARVKSGYDLALAQYQLAQYEEQNATLIAPFDGIIANLFAKQENVVSTTDAFCTVIDPHSLEASFTVLESELPLIQNGDKVEVTPFATTSLKTEGRISEINPLVDENGMVQVKAAVNDKGKLFEGMNVRVSVQRSLGKQLVVPKTAVVLRSGKQVVFTLVDGHA
;
A
#
# COMPACT_ATOMS: atom_id res chain seq x y z
N MET A 1 -48.29 1.29 -7.70
CA MET A 1 -49.08 1.74 -8.84
C MET A 1 -48.46 1.12 -10.08
N LYS A 2 -49.09 0.05 -10.60
CA LYS A 2 -49.66 -0.07 -11.95
C LYS A 2 -48.63 -0.06 -13.08
N TYR A 3 -48.50 -1.00 -14.02
CA TYR A 3 -49.42 -1.97 -14.56
C TYR A 3 -48.69 -3.15 -15.21
N TYR A 4 -49.28 -4.34 -15.09
CA TYR A 4 -49.24 -5.53 -15.91
C TYR A 4 -49.42 -5.24 -17.42
N LYS A 5 -48.76 -6.03 -18.29
CA LYS A 5 -49.42 -6.57 -19.49
C LYS A 5 -48.73 -7.86 -19.95
N LEU A 6 -49.36 -8.91 -19.67
CA LEU A 6 -49.61 -10.21 -20.24
C LEU A 6 -49.90 -10.13 -21.74
N LEU A 7 -49.29 -10.95 -22.57
CA LEU A 7 -49.85 -11.40 -23.84
C LEU A 7 -49.42 -12.82 -24.17
N THR A 8 -50.31 -13.73 -23.91
CA THR A 8 -50.45 -15.09 -24.44
C THR A 8 -50.78 -15.04 -25.91
N PHE A 9 -50.16 -15.91 -26.74
CA PHE A 9 -50.77 -16.28 -28.03
C PHE A 9 -50.58 -17.78 -28.26
N THR A 10 -51.74 -18.37 -28.49
CA THR A 10 -52.10 -19.79 -28.53
C THR A 10 -51.96 -20.35 -29.95
N LEU A 11 -51.53 -21.61 -30.06
CA LEU A 11 -52.09 -22.74 -30.80
C LEU A 11 -52.37 -22.58 -32.29
N LEU A 12 -51.83 -23.41 -33.15
CA LEU A 12 -52.65 -24.22 -34.07
C LEU A 12 -51.89 -25.47 -34.60
N PHE A 13 -52.54 -26.54 -34.40
CA PHE A 13 -52.45 -27.94 -34.81
C PHE A 13 -52.72 -28.07 -36.31
N CYS A 14 -51.96 -28.90 -37.06
CA CYS A 14 -52.49 -29.60 -38.25
C CYS A 14 -51.76 -30.96 -38.38
N LEU A 15 -52.53 -31.98 -38.05
CA LEU A 15 -52.33 -33.37 -38.46
C LEU A 15 -52.78 -33.53 -39.91
N SER A 16 -52.05 -34.28 -40.72
CA SER A 16 -52.59 -34.97 -41.89
C SER A 16 -51.87 -36.33 -42.05
N ALA A 17 -52.59 -37.35 -41.81
CA ALA A 17 -52.29 -38.75 -42.10
C ALA A 17 -52.79 -39.12 -43.50
N CYS A 18 -52.08 -40.01 -44.18
CA CYS A 18 -52.54 -41.06 -45.12
C CYS A 18 -51.27 -41.57 -45.84
N GLY A 19 -50.92 -42.81 -45.93
CA GLY A 19 -51.67 -44.02 -46.04
C GLY A 19 -51.21 -44.81 -47.29
N GLY A 20 -50.71 -46.04 -47.14
CA GLY A 20 -50.68 -47.07 -48.17
C GLY A 20 -49.39 -47.14 -49.02
N GLU A 21 -48.68 -48.20 -49.18
CA GLU A 21 -48.97 -49.53 -49.68
C GLU A 21 -47.69 -50.35 -49.77
N LYS A 22 -47.76 -51.56 -49.40
CA LYS A 22 -46.68 -52.57 -49.52
C LYS A 22 -46.41 -52.91 -50.98
N LYS A 23 -45.08 -53.01 -51.30
CA LYS A 23 -44.63 -53.98 -52.32
C LYS A 23 -43.27 -54.53 -51.88
N ASP A 24 -43.29 -55.79 -51.62
CA ASP A 24 -42.12 -56.66 -51.54
C ASP A 24 -41.39 -56.65 -52.89
N THR A 25 -40.12 -56.49 -52.89
CA THR A 25 -39.22 -57.04 -53.87
C THR A 25 -37.85 -57.23 -53.26
N ASP A 26 -37.53 -58.48 -53.11
CA ASP A 26 -36.23 -59.09 -52.87
C ASP A 26 -35.16 -58.53 -53.79
N THR A 27 -33.94 -58.22 -53.25
CA THR A 27 -32.70 -58.62 -53.91
C THR A 27 -31.49 -57.92 -53.29
N THR A 28 -30.51 -58.75 -52.93
CA THR A 28 -29.06 -58.50 -52.84
C THR A 28 -28.53 -57.50 -51.84
N GLN A 29 -28.00 -58.03 -50.77
CA GLN A 29 -26.96 -57.46 -49.95
C GLN A 29 -25.70 -57.18 -50.85
N ASP A 30 -25.51 -55.90 -51.15
CA ASP A 30 -24.19 -55.37 -51.51
C ASP A 30 -23.72 -54.64 -50.28
N SER A 31 -22.82 -55.31 -49.54
CA SER A 31 -22.09 -54.73 -48.46
C SER A 31 -21.13 -53.69 -49.04
N VAL A 32 -21.57 -52.43 -49.10
CA VAL A 32 -20.67 -51.32 -49.32
C VAL A 32 -19.85 -51.16 -48.05
N GLU A 33 -18.68 -51.74 -48.02
CA GLU A 33 -17.65 -51.43 -47.05
C GLU A 33 -17.28 -49.94 -47.24
N THR A 34 -17.90 -49.07 -46.40
CA THR A 34 -17.53 -47.66 -46.34
C THR A 34 -16.16 -47.60 -45.71
N VAL A 35 -15.13 -47.67 -46.53
CA VAL A 35 -13.78 -47.31 -46.12
C VAL A 35 -13.82 -45.81 -45.78
N LEU A 36 -13.96 -45.50 -44.51
CA LEU A 36 -13.72 -44.16 -44.01
C LEU A 36 -12.29 -43.78 -44.42
N PRO A 37 -12.07 -42.63 -45.03
CA PRO A 37 -10.72 -42.18 -45.31
C PRO A 37 -9.94 -42.18 -44.01
N ASP A 38 -8.79 -42.79 -43.97
CA ASP A 38 -7.84 -42.63 -42.87
C ASP A 38 -7.51 -41.12 -42.80
N GLU A 39 -8.20 -40.39 -41.93
CA GLU A 39 -7.83 -39.03 -41.56
C GLU A 39 -6.47 -39.14 -40.85
N ALA A 40 -5.40 -39.01 -41.62
CA ALA A 40 -4.07 -38.89 -41.09
C ALA A 40 -4.04 -37.58 -40.24
N ASN A 41 -4.18 -37.72 -38.97
CA ASN A 41 -4.01 -36.60 -38.03
C ASN A 41 -2.54 -36.19 -38.07
N GLU A 42 -2.26 -35.04 -38.73
CA GLU A 42 -0.91 -34.48 -38.72
C GLU A 42 -0.56 -34.08 -37.29
N VAL A 43 0.46 -34.67 -36.73
CA VAL A 43 1.00 -34.35 -35.41
C VAL A 43 2.38 -33.74 -35.55
N THR A 44 2.59 -32.64 -34.87
CA THR A 44 3.91 -32.03 -34.74
C THR A 44 4.64 -32.65 -33.56
N ILE A 45 5.79 -33.24 -33.78
CA ILE A 45 6.62 -33.80 -32.73
C ILE A 45 7.72 -32.83 -32.31
N MET A 46 8.05 -32.78 -31.01
CA MET A 46 9.19 -32.05 -30.50
C MET A 46 10.03 -32.90 -29.55
N THR A 47 11.33 -32.73 -29.60
CA THR A 47 12.22 -33.34 -28.62
C THR A 47 12.28 -32.48 -27.39
N LEU A 48 11.89 -33.02 -26.23
CA LEU A 48 11.95 -32.33 -24.96
C LEU A 48 13.40 -32.13 -24.51
N LYS A 49 13.73 -30.90 -24.15
CA LYS A 49 15.02 -30.54 -23.55
C LYS A 49 14.78 -29.89 -22.23
N GLN A 50 15.66 -30.13 -21.27
CA GLN A 50 15.65 -29.39 -20.03
C GLN A 50 16.03 -27.93 -20.31
N THR A 51 15.12 -27.01 -20.04
CA THR A 51 15.31 -25.56 -20.17
C THR A 51 15.14 -24.90 -18.81
N GLU A 52 15.80 -23.77 -18.60
CA GLU A 52 15.52 -22.96 -17.40
C GLU A 52 14.06 -22.51 -17.45
N PHE A 53 13.33 -22.87 -16.40
CA PHE A 53 11.92 -22.49 -16.25
C PHE A 53 11.80 -21.44 -15.17
N ASN A 54 11.29 -20.28 -15.57
CA ASN A 54 10.97 -19.20 -14.63
C ASN A 54 9.47 -19.26 -14.32
N HIS A 55 9.15 -19.51 -13.06
CA HIS A 55 7.79 -19.36 -12.56
C HIS A 55 7.50 -17.86 -12.50
N GLU A 56 6.38 -17.46 -13.07
CA GLU A 56 5.90 -16.09 -13.04
C GLU A 56 4.59 -16.04 -12.26
N LEU A 57 4.61 -15.30 -11.14
CA LEU A 57 3.43 -15.01 -10.35
C LEU A 57 3.04 -13.56 -10.60
N ILE A 58 1.79 -13.34 -11.02
CA ILE A 58 1.27 -12.02 -11.33
C ILE A 58 0.22 -11.63 -10.29
N SER A 59 0.42 -10.48 -9.67
CA SER A 59 -0.54 -9.91 -8.73
C SER A 59 -0.76 -8.43 -9.00
N ASN A 60 -1.89 -7.92 -8.53
CA ASN A 60 -2.19 -6.50 -8.52
C ASN A 60 -1.74 -5.92 -7.18
N GLY A 61 -1.18 -4.72 -7.23
CA GLY A 61 -0.69 -4.03 -6.06
C GLY A 61 -0.88 -2.53 -6.15
N LYS A 62 -0.42 -1.86 -5.11
CA LYS A 62 -0.40 -0.40 -5.01
C LYS A 62 0.98 0.07 -4.59
N LEU A 63 1.43 1.15 -5.18
CA LEU A 63 2.67 1.80 -4.74
C LEU A 63 2.41 2.59 -3.46
N SER A 64 3.33 2.47 -2.52
CA SER A 64 3.37 3.28 -1.30
C SER A 64 4.80 3.75 -1.05
N ALA A 65 4.93 4.97 -0.54
CA ALA A 65 6.23 5.46 -0.11
C ALA A 65 6.58 4.86 1.26
N ARG A 66 7.82 4.38 1.40
CA ARG A 66 8.33 3.87 2.66
C ARG A 66 8.43 4.95 3.73
N LYS A 67 8.69 6.21 3.30
CA LYS A 67 8.70 7.39 4.15
C LYS A 67 7.64 8.35 3.65
N LEU A 68 6.58 8.45 4.42
CA LEU A 68 5.46 9.36 4.23
C LEU A 68 5.06 9.85 5.61
N VAL A 69 4.93 11.17 5.77
CA VAL A 69 4.51 11.79 7.03
C VAL A 69 3.48 12.86 6.75
N ASP A 70 2.36 12.74 7.45
CA ASP A 70 1.35 13.79 7.50
C ASP A 70 1.74 14.80 8.59
N LEU A 71 2.05 16.00 8.18
CA LEU A 71 2.42 17.09 9.07
C LEU A 71 1.16 17.84 9.50
N ARG A 72 1.10 18.17 10.78
CA ARG A 72 0.01 18.96 11.38
C ARG A 72 0.53 19.96 12.37
N PHE A 73 -0.18 21.03 12.57
CA PHE A 73 0.07 21.97 13.66
C PHE A 73 -0.58 21.49 14.93
N GLU A 74 0.06 21.78 16.07
CA GLU A 74 -0.47 21.42 17.39
C GLU A 74 -1.34 22.56 17.99
N SER A 75 -1.19 23.79 17.48
CA SER A 75 -1.93 24.97 17.91
C SER A 75 -2.88 25.47 16.83
N ALA A 76 -4.13 25.79 17.20
CA ALA A 76 -5.15 26.31 16.30
C ALA A 76 -5.02 27.84 16.19
N GLU A 77 -4.06 28.31 15.39
CA GLU A 77 -3.81 29.72 15.12
C GLU A 77 -3.92 30.00 13.62
N PRO A 78 -4.13 31.28 13.20
CA PRO A 78 -4.14 31.64 11.79
C PRO A 78 -2.78 31.38 11.12
N ILE A 79 -2.80 30.98 9.87
CA ILE A 79 -1.59 30.80 9.05
C ILE A 79 -1.04 32.17 8.68
N ALA A 80 0.15 32.51 9.18
CA ALA A 80 0.84 33.74 8.81
C ALA A 80 1.46 33.65 7.43
N ARG A 81 2.09 32.53 7.10
CA ARG A 81 2.76 32.33 5.80
C ARG A 81 2.88 30.87 5.43
N ILE A 82 2.74 30.60 4.13
CA ILE A 82 3.04 29.31 3.50
C ILE A 82 4.21 29.54 2.53
N TYR A 83 5.26 28.72 2.63
CA TYR A 83 6.51 28.88 1.87
C TYR A 83 6.60 27.93 0.67
N VAL A 84 5.71 26.94 0.59
CA VAL A 84 5.74 25.85 -0.39
C VAL A 84 4.36 25.63 -0.99
N LYS A 85 4.32 24.90 -2.09
CA LYS A 85 3.08 24.44 -2.76
C LYS A 85 3.16 22.94 -3.06
N ASN A 86 2.02 22.34 -3.42
CA ASN A 86 1.98 20.95 -3.86
C ASN A 86 2.93 20.70 -5.03
N GLY A 87 3.73 19.64 -4.93
CA GLY A 87 4.73 19.26 -5.91
C GLY A 87 6.12 19.87 -5.67
N ASP A 88 6.28 20.83 -4.75
CA ASP A 88 7.59 21.39 -4.42
C ASP A 88 8.47 20.37 -3.70
N ARG A 89 9.75 20.37 -4.04
CA ARG A 89 10.77 19.62 -3.31
C ARG A 89 11.25 20.42 -2.10
N VAL A 90 11.35 19.75 -0.97
CA VAL A 90 11.82 20.31 0.29
C VAL A 90 12.98 19.50 0.84
N ASN A 91 13.91 20.20 1.49
CA ASN A 91 15.00 19.57 2.22
C ASN A 91 14.65 19.44 3.70
N LYS A 92 15.24 18.47 4.38
CA LYS A 92 15.12 18.31 5.83
C LYS A 92 15.41 19.61 6.57
N GLY A 93 14.50 20.02 7.47
CA GLY A 93 14.61 21.27 8.23
C GLY A 93 14.12 22.52 7.50
N GLN A 94 13.73 22.42 6.22
CA GLN A 94 13.17 23.55 5.47
C GLN A 94 11.80 23.93 6.03
N LYS A 95 11.56 25.24 6.20
CA LYS A 95 10.25 25.76 6.61
C LYS A 95 9.20 25.51 5.54
N ILE A 96 8.05 24.97 5.96
CA ILE A 96 6.87 24.70 5.12
C ILE A 96 5.83 25.81 5.31
N ALA A 97 5.49 26.10 6.56
CA ALA A 97 4.55 27.15 6.90
C ALA A 97 4.81 27.64 8.34
N GLU A 98 4.27 28.81 8.65
CA GLU A 98 4.29 29.37 10.01
C GLU A 98 2.93 29.94 10.38
N LEU A 99 2.57 29.81 11.66
CA LEU A 99 1.38 30.39 12.25
C LEU A 99 1.63 31.81 12.72
N ALA A 100 0.57 32.56 12.95
CA ALA A 100 0.62 33.83 13.66
C ALA A 100 1.03 33.60 15.12
N THR A 101 2.19 34.08 15.52
CA THR A 101 2.81 33.75 16.82
C THR A 101 2.38 34.66 17.97
N PHE A 102 1.67 35.78 17.70
CA PHE A 102 1.37 36.78 18.72
C PHE A 102 0.77 36.20 20.03
N ARG A 103 -0.25 35.32 19.92
CA ARG A 103 -0.88 34.70 21.10
C ARG A 103 0.06 33.72 21.79
N LEU A 104 0.83 32.95 21.03
CA LEU A 104 1.78 31.95 21.56
C LEU A 104 2.94 32.67 22.27
N THR A 105 3.53 33.70 21.68
CA THR A 105 4.60 34.50 22.27
C THR A 105 4.13 35.18 23.59
N ASN A 106 2.91 35.73 23.60
CA ASN A 106 2.35 36.30 24.84
C ASN A 106 2.11 35.23 25.92
N LYS A 107 1.63 34.03 25.52
CA LYS A 107 1.46 32.89 26.44
C LYS A 107 2.80 32.46 27.04
N THR A 108 3.84 32.38 26.23
CA THR A 108 5.20 32.06 26.67
C THR A 108 5.73 33.13 27.62
N ALA A 109 5.54 34.41 27.32
CA ALA A 109 5.95 35.50 28.19
C ALA A 109 5.24 35.45 29.55
N GLN A 110 3.90 35.25 29.61
CA GLN A 110 3.14 35.11 30.82
C GLN A 110 3.60 33.90 31.64
N ALA A 111 3.82 32.75 31.02
CA ALA A 111 4.34 31.55 31.70
C ALA A 111 5.73 31.75 32.25
N LYS A 112 6.58 32.53 31.56
CA LYS A 112 7.92 32.90 32.04
C LYS A 112 7.85 33.78 33.28
N ASP A 113 6.97 34.80 33.26
CA ASP A 113 6.79 35.69 34.42
C ASP A 113 6.23 34.90 35.65
N ALA A 114 5.32 33.96 35.42
CA ALA A 114 4.84 33.06 36.46
C ALA A 114 5.96 32.17 37.02
N LEU A 115 6.86 31.64 36.18
CA LEU A 115 8.02 30.87 36.60
C LEU A 115 8.99 31.72 37.44
N GLU A 116 9.29 32.96 37.02
CA GLU A 116 10.17 33.85 37.79
C GLU A 116 9.55 34.20 39.15
N LYS A 117 8.23 34.43 39.21
CA LYS A 117 7.53 34.61 40.48
C LYS A 117 7.66 33.39 41.40
N ALA A 118 7.39 32.18 40.84
CA ALA A 118 7.51 30.94 41.61
C ALA A 118 8.96 30.68 42.08
N ARG A 119 9.96 31.11 41.28
CA ARG A 119 11.37 31.05 41.64
C ARG A 119 11.73 31.96 42.79
N LEU A 120 11.17 33.18 42.86
CA LEU A 120 11.35 34.09 43.97
C LEU A 120 10.72 33.51 45.25
N GLU A 121 9.50 32.96 45.15
CA GLU A 121 8.79 32.29 46.25
C GLU A 121 9.56 31.09 46.77
N LEU A 122 10.20 30.29 45.89
CA LEU A 122 11.08 29.20 46.27
C LEU A 122 12.24 29.70 47.11
N LYS A 123 12.85 30.85 46.71
CA LYS A 123 13.91 31.48 47.45
C LYS A 123 13.46 31.88 48.86
N ASP A 124 12.34 32.52 48.96
CA ASP A 124 11.79 32.99 50.23
C ASP A 124 11.48 31.82 51.18
N VAL A 125 10.90 30.73 50.65
CA VAL A 125 10.65 29.51 51.41
C VAL A 125 11.96 28.90 51.93
N LEU A 126 13.04 28.87 51.12
CA LEU A 126 14.32 28.32 51.51
C LEU A 126 15.03 29.23 52.58
N ILE A 127 14.98 30.56 52.36
CA ILE A 127 15.54 31.54 53.33
C ILE A 127 14.80 31.43 54.68
N GLY A 128 13.47 31.29 54.66
CA GLY A 128 12.69 31.06 55.89
C GLY A 128 13.03 29.78 56.64
N GLN A 129 13.72 28.84 55.99
CA GLN A 129 14.26 27.60 56.57
C GLN A 129 15.76 27.67 56.89
N GLY A 130 16.40 28.83 56.74
CA GLY A 130 17.79 29.07 57.10
C GLY A 130 18.80 28.71 56.00
N TYR A 131 18.36 28.51 54.76
CA TYR A 131 19.24 28.21 53.62
C TYR A 131 19.36 29.44 52.71
N MET A 132 20.62 29.80 52.35
CA MET A 132 20.88 30.80 51.33
C MET A 132 20.89 30.15 49.95
N LEU A 133 20.59 30.92 48.90
CA LEU A 133 20.53 30.41 47.52
C LEU A 133 21.83 29.84 46.99
N GLU A 134 22.93 30.44 47.46
CA GLU A 134 24.31 30.02 47.12
C GLU A 134 24.64 28.65 47.69
N ASP A 135 23.90 28.20 48.70
CA ASP A 135 24.02 26.92 49.38
C ASP A 135 23.06 25.84 48.86
N SER A 136 22.48 26.01 47.70
CA SER A 136 21.47 25.07 47.13
C SER A 136 21.93 23.59 47.11
N ALA A 137 23.26 23.37 46.99
CA ALA A 137 23.85 22.04 47.05
C ALA A 137 23.84 21.45 48.49
N LYS A 138 23.66 22.27 49.54
CA LYS A 138 23.63 21.86 50.95
C LYS A 138 22.21 21.63 51.48
N VAL A 139 21.18 21.98 50.70
CA VAL A 139 19.79 21.79 51.08
C VAL A 139 19.41 20.32 51.05
N PRO A 140 18.93 19.73 52.18
CA PRO A 140 18.48 18.34 52.12
C PRO A 140 17.40 18.12 51.07
N PRO A 141 17.40 17.01 50.31
CA PRO A 141 16.41 16.78 49.23
C PRO A 141 14.94 16.88 49.66
N ALA A 142 14.63 16.41 50.85
CA ALA A 142 13.29 16.50 51.42
C ALA A 142 12.83 17.97 51.63
N THR A 143 13.72 18.82 52.13
CA THR A 143 13.47 20.25 52.34
C THR A 143 13.30 20.98 51.02
N LEU A 144 14.16 20.69 50.05
CA LEU A 144 14.10 21.26 48.71
C LEU A 144 12.79 20.87 48.00
N ASN A 145 12.40 19.60 48.08
CA ASN A 145 11.13 19.14 47.48
C ASN A 145 9.92 19.82 48.14
N LEU A 146 9.91 19.95 49.44
CA LEU A 146 8.83 20.68 50.14
C LEU A 146 8.78 22.15 49.72
N ALA A 147 9.94 22.81 49.60
CA ALA A 147 9.99 24.19 49.11
C ALA A 147 9.52 24.36 47.69
N ARG A 148 9.86 23.45 46.78
CA ARG A 148 9.41 23.44 45.37
C ARG A 148 7.89 23.26 45.27
N VAL A 149 7.34 22.36 46.07
CA VAL A 149 5.85 22.18 46.12
C VAL A 149 5.17 23.42 46.67
N LYS A 150 5.66 24.01 47.78
CA LYS A 150 5.06 25.21 48.40
C LYS A 150 5.09 26.43 47.48
N SER A 151 6.18 26.64 46.76
CA SER A 151 6.35 27.76 45.81
C SER A 151 5.62 27.53 44.46
N GLY A 152 5.13 26.34 44.18
CA GLY A 152 4.57 26.00 42.87
C GLY A 152 5.60 26.03 41.74
N TYR A 153 6.91 25.98 42.04
CA TYR A 153 7.97 26.11 41.06
C TYR A 153 7.90 25.05 39.95
N ASP A 154 7.65 23.81 40.31
CA ASP A 154 7.60 22.70 39.33
C ASP A 154 6.41 22.86 38.37
N LEU A 155 5.28 23.31 38.86
CA LEU A 155 4.10 23.58 38.05
C LEU A 155 4.36 24.74 37.05
N ALA A 156 4.93 25.84 37.56
CA ALA A 156 5.24 27.01 36.74
C ALA A 156 6.30 26.67 35.66
N LEU A 157 7.30 25.85 36.02
CA LEU A 157 8.33 25.37 35.10
C LEU A 157 7.69 24.52 33.95
N ALA A 158 6.82 23.58 34.31
CA ALA A 158 6.14 22.75 33.34
C ALA A 158 5.24 23.56 32.38
N GLN A 159 4.52 24.58 32.93
CA GLN A 159 3.71 25.48 32.13
C GLN A 159 4.53 26.33 31.17
N TYR A 160 5.70 26.83 31.60
CA TYR A 160 6.62 27.57 30.75
C TYR A 160 7.18 26.70 29.64
N GLN A 161 7.60 25.48 29.96
CA GLN A 161 8.13 24.53 28.97
C GLN A 161 7.07 24.16 27.92
N LEU A 162 5.80 23.97 28.35
CA LEU A 162 4.70 23.71 27.42
C LEU A 162 4.45 24.91 26.50
N ALA A 163 4.36 26.10 27.03
CA ALA A 163 4.15 27.31 26.23
C ALA A 163 5.28 27.56 25.23
N GLN A 164 6.53 27.31 25.66
CA GLN A 164 7.71 27.41 24.78
C GLN A 164 7.67 26.36 23.65
N TYR A 165 7.27 25.13 23.95
CA TYR A 165 7.09 24.06 22.97
C TYR A 165 6.02 24.42 21.94
N GLU A 166 4.85 24.90 22.37
CA GLU A 166 3.77 25.35 21.48
C GLU A 166 4.23 26.52 20.56
N GLU A 167 5.00 27.47 21.08
CA GLU A 167 5.55 28.59 20.30
C GLU A 167 6.58 28.10 19.26
N GLN A 168 7.46 27.17 19.61
CA GLN A 168 8.43 26.58 18.70
C GLN A 168 7.75 25.78 17.57
N ASN A 169 6.67 25.06 17.90
CA ASN A 169 5.90 24.28 16.94
C ASN A 169 4.92 25.12 16.10
N ALA A 170 4.90 26.44 16.29
CA ALA A 170 4.20 27.34 15.38
C ALA A 170 4.85 27.41 13.99
N THR A 171 6.05 26.88 13.82
CA THR A 171 6.71 26.74 12.53
C THR A 171 6.76 25.27 12.12
N LEU A 172 6.12 24.93 11.01
CA LEU A 172 6.15 23.59 10.46
C LEU A 172 7.35 23.40 9.56
N ILE A 173 8.15 22.38 9.81
CA ILE A 173 9.38 22.08 9.06
C ILE A 173 9.34 20.66 8.47
N ALA A 174 10.04 20.44 7.36
CA ALA A 174 10.17 19.13 6.74
C ALA A 174 11.05 18.22 7.60
N PRO A 175 10.58 17.00 7.97
CA PRO A 175 11.35 16.07 8.80
C PRO A 175 12.44 15.33 8.01
N PHE A 176 12.31 15.26 6.69
CA PHE A 176 13.26 14.66 5.75
C PHE A 176 13.13 15.31 4.37
N ASP A 177 14.06 14.98 3.47
CA ASP A 177 14.03 15.45 2.08
C ASP A 177 12.90 14.77 1.33
N GLY A 178 11.99 15.53 0.71
CA GLY A 178 10.80 14.97 0.08
C GLY A 178 10.07 15.92 -0.84
N ILE A 179 8.85 15.53 -1.20
CA ILE A 179 7.93 16.32 -2.03
C ILE A 179 6.66 16.59 -1.22
N ILE A 180 6.17 17.82 -1.31
CA ILE A 180 4.93 18.27 -0.66
C ILE A 180 3.72 17.78 -1.45
N ALA A 181 2.77 17.17 -0.73
CA ALA A 181 1.47 16.79 -1.24
C ALA A 181 0.36 17.17 -0.26
N ASN A 182 -0.90 17.14 -0.72
CA ASN A 182 -2.11 17.37 0.09
C ASN A 182 -2.13 18.70 0.86
N LEU A 183 -1.48 19.73 0.34
CA LEU A 183 -1.51 21.07 0.90
C LEU A 183 -2.71 21.85 0.31
N PHE A 184 -3.77 22.01 1.09
CA PHE A 184 -5.01 22.70 0.68
C PHE A 184 -5.28 23.96 1.49
N ALA A 185 -4.54 24.19 2.55
CA ALA A 185 -4.69 25.33 3.44
C ALA A 185 -4.34 26.65 2.72
N LYS A 186 -4.95 27.74 3.16
CA LYS A 186 -4.71 29.11 2.67
C LYS A 186 -4.27 30.00 3.81
N GLN A 187 -3.44 30.99 3.48
CA GLN A 187 -3.04 32.03 4.45
C GLN A 187 -4.25 32.69 5.11
N GLU A 188 -4.07 33.15 6.33
CA GLU A 188 -5.08 33.80 7.18
C GLU A 188 -6.17 32.86 7.73
N ASN A 189 -6.33 31.66 7.20
CA ASN A 189 -7.24 30.67 7.78
C ASN A 189 -6.64 30.09 9.08
N VAL A 190 -7.50 29.79 10.03
CA VAL A 190 -7.12 29.04 11.24
C VAL A 190 -6.92 27.57 10.86
N VAL A 191 -5.80 27.00 11.31
CA VAL A 191 -5.50 25.59 11.05
C VAL A 191 -6.31 24.66 11.95
N SER A 192 -6.61 23.46 11.44
CA SER A 192 -7.10 22.34 12.25
C SER A 192 -5.90 21.65 12.93
N THR A 193 -6.07 21.26 14.19
CA THR A 193 -5.06 20.47 14.92
C THR A 193 -5.25 18.96 14.74
N THR A 194 -6.40 18.53 14.21
CA THR A 194 -6.73 17.13 13.97
C THR A 194 -6.37 16.68 12.56
N ASP A 195 -6.52 17.58 11.58
CA ASP A 195 -6.29 17.28 10.18
C ASP A 195 -4.83 17.54 9.79
N ALA A 196 -4.36 16.77 8.80
CA ALA A 196 -3.04 17.01 8.23
C ALA A 196 -3.02 18.37 7.49
N PHE A 197 -2.02 19.19 7.74
CA PHE A 197 -1.76 20.42 7.00
C PHE A 197 -1.21 20.13 5.61
N CYS A 198 -0.27 19.20 5.51
CA CYS A 198 0.31 18.68 4.27
C CYS A 198 0.96 17.33 4.54
N THR A 199 1.27 16.64 3.45
CA THR A 199 2.02 15.37 3.47
C THR A 199 3.40 15.58 2.86
N VAL A 200 4.44 15.07 3.50
CA VAL A 200 5.80 14.99 2.93
C VAL A 200 6.06 13.56 2.51
N ILE A 201 6.42 13.34 1.25
CA ILE A 201 6.62 12.04 0.64
C ILE A 201 8.06 11.94 0.17
N ASP A 202 8.77 10.86 0.52
CA ASP A 202 10.08 10.54 -0.05
C ASP A 202 9.88 9.81 -1.40
N PRO A 203 10.17 10.46 -2.55
CA PRO A 203 9.94 9.88 -3.86
C PRO A 203 10.94 8.76 -4.22
N HIS A 204 12.02 8.61 -3.46
CA HIS A 204 13.08 7.64 -3.75
C HIS A 204 12.92 6.31 -2.98
N SER A 205 11.91 6.21 -2.14
CA SER A 205 11.68 5.05 -1.28
C SER A 205 10.31 4.41 -1.54
N LEU A 206 9.96 4.18 -2.82
CA LEU A 206 8.70 3.54 -3.19
C LEU A 206 8.77 2.02 -2.99
N GLU A 207 7.67 1.46 -2.51
CA GLU A 207 7.43 0.03 -2.36
C GLU A 207 6.13 -0.35 -3.07
N ALA A 208 6.12 -1.49 -3.76
CA ALA A 208 4.90 -2.08 -4.27
C ALA A 208 4.34 -3.04 -3.21
N SER A 209 3.15 -2.74 -2.71
CA SER A 209 2.42 -3.61 -1.80
C SER A 209 1.40 -4.41 -2.59
N PHE A 210 1.47 -5.75 -2.54
CA PHE A 210 0.60 -6.66 -3.25
C PHE A 210 0.31 -7.89 -2.40
N THR A 211 -0.66 -8.71 -2.80
CA THR A 211 -1.04 -9.93 -2.07
C THR A 211 -0.79 -11.15 -2.92
N VAL A 212 -0.43 -12.25 -2.27
CA VAL A 212 -0.25 -13.57 -2.88
C VAL A 212 -1.07 -14.62 -2.12
N LEU A 213 -1.46 -15.69 -2.78
CA LEU A 213 -2.13 -16.81 -2.11
C LEU A 213 -1.17 -17.55 -1.17
N GLU A 214 -1.68 -18.06 -0.05
CA GLU A 214 -0.90 -18.90 0.87
C GLU A 214 -0.24 -20.08 0.14
N SER A 215 -0.94 -20.69 -0.81
CA SER A 215 -0.41 -21.79 -1.63
C SER A 215 0.79 -21.42 -2.53
N GLU A 216 0.99 -20.11 -2.79
CA GLU A 216 2.07 -19.57 -3.62
C GLU A 216 3.30 -19.15 -2.79
N LEU A 217 3.15 -19.05 -1.46
CA LEU A 217 4.27 -18.67 -0.57
C LEU A 217 5.54 -19.52 -0.75
N PRO A 218 5.46 -20.85 -0.92
CA PRO A 218 6.67 -21.65 -1.15
C PRO A 218 7.43 -21.28 -2.43
N LEU A 219 6.76 -20.58 -3.36
CA LEU A 219 7.31 -20.18 -4.66
C LEU A 219 7.99 -18.80 -4.63
N ILE A 220 7.92 -18.07 -3.51
CA ILE A 220 8.52 -16.73 -3.38
C ILE A 220 9.42 -16.67 -2.14
N GLN A 221 10.39 -15.77 -2.19
CA GLN A 221 11.25 -15.47 -1.04
C GLN A 221 11.73 -14.03 -1.06
N ASN A 222 12.21 -13.56 0.10
CA ASN A 222 12.84 -12.24 0.20
C ASN A 222 14.04 -12.16 -0.75
N GLY A 223 14.12 -11.04 -1.50
CA GLY A 223 15.16 -10.80 -2.49
C GLY A 223 14.81 -11.24 -3.92
N ASP A 224 13.70 -11.97 -4.13
CA ASP A 224 13.26 -12.34 -5.47
C ASP A 224 13.01 -11.09 -6.32
N LYS A 225 13.34 -11.19 -7.62
CA LYS A 225 13.15 -10.10 -8.57
C LYS A 225 11.67 -9.92 -8.88
N VAL A 226 11.25 -8.67 -8.93
CA VAL A 226 9.90 -8.29 -9.35
C VAL A 226 9.97 -7.28 -10.48
N GLU A 227 9.06 -7.39 -11.43
CA GLU A 227 8.78 -6.35 -12.42
C GLU A 227 7.48 -5.64 -12.03
N VAL A 228 7.54 -4.33 -11.89
CA VAL A 228 6.41 -3.48 -11.50
C VAL A 228 5.99 -2.64 -12.70
N THR A 229 4.75 -2.78 -13.12
CA THR A 229 4.18 -2.08 -14.30
C THR A 229 2.94 -1.31 -13.87
N PRO A 230 2.94 0.04 -13.93
CA PRO A 230 1.75 0.84 -13.65
C PRO A 230 0.63 0.58 -14.65
N PHE A 231 -0.62 0.51 -14.18
CA PHE A 231 -1.76 0.36 -15.09
C PHE A 231 -1.96 1.56 -16.01
N ALA A 232 -1.60 2.77 -15.54
CA ALA A 232 -1.71 4.00 -16.33
C ALA A 232 -0.72 4.05 -17.51
N THR A 233 0.42 3.36 -17.39
CA THR A 233 1.49 3.43 -18.40
C THR A 233 2.18 2.06 -18.50
N THR A 234 1.61 1.18 -19.29
CA THR A 234 2.08 -0.21 -19.45
C THR A 234 3.45 -0.33 -20.11
N SER A 235 3.93 0.73 -20.77
CA SER A 235 5.28 0.79 -21.35
C SER A 235 6.37 1.07 -20.30
N LEU A 236 5.99 1.56 -19.12
CA LEU A 236 6.92 1.81 -18.02
C LEU A 236 7.05 0.55 -17.15
N LYS A 237 8.16 -0.16 -17.33
CA LYS A 237 8.52 -1.31 -16.52
C LYS A 237 9.65 -0.92 -15.58
N THR A 238 9.46 -1.21 -14.30
CA THR A 238 10.45 -0.90 -13.27
C THR A 238 10.78 -2.16 -12.51
N GLU A 239 12.06 -2.40 -12.31
CA GLU A 239 12.54 -3.55 -11.55
C GLU A 239 12.54 -3.25 -10.05
N GLY A 240 12.25 -4.28 -9.27
CA GLY A 240 12.30 -4.25 -7.82
C GLY A 240 12.73 -5.59 -7.23
N ARG A 241 12.69 -5.67 -5.92
CA ARG A 241 12.95 -6.90 -5.16
C ARG A 241 12.01 -7.02 -4.00
N ILE A 242 11.56 -8.23 -3.68
CA ILE A 242 10.79 -8.52 -2.49
C ILE A 242 11.63 -8.12 -1.28
N SER A 243 11.09 -7.20 -0.48
CA SER A 243 11.72 -6.67 0.73
C SER A 243 11.12 -7.25 2.02
N GLU A 244 9.83 -7.61 1.96
CA GLU A 244 9.09 -8.08 3.14
C GLU A 244 7.97 -9.04 2.70
N ILE A 245 7.83 -10.14 3.43
CA ILE A 245 6.69 -11.05 3.34
C ILE A 245 6.05 -11.06 4.72
N ASN A 246 4.79 -10.59 4.82
CA ASN A 246 4.09 -10.56 6.09
C ASN A 246 3.79 -12.02 6.55
N PRO A 247 4.15 -12.40 7.79
CA PRO A 247 3.90 -13.75 8.29
C PRO A 247 2.42 -14.02 8.66
N LEU A 248 1.51 -13.09 8.36
CA LEU A 248 0.09 -13.20 8.63
C LEU A 248 -0.68 -13.52 7.34
N VAL A 249 -1.50 -14.58 7.39
CA VAL A 249 -2.50 -14.90 6.35
C VAL A 249 -3.81 -14.23 6.73
N ASP A 250 -4.42 -13.51 5.80
CA ASP A 250 -5.72 -12.85 6.02
C ASP A 250 -6.90 -13.85 5.91
N GLU A 251 -8.12 -13.35 6.17
CA GLU A 251 -9.36 -14.15 6.12
C GLU A 251 -9.66 -14.76 4.74
N ASN A 252 -9.04 -14.23 3.68
CA ASN A 252 -9.20 -14.71 2.31
C ASN A 252 -8.08 -15.67 1.87
N GLY A 253 -7.19 -16.09 2.78
CA GLY A 253 -6.04 -16.92 2.46
C GLY A 253 -4.95 -16.17 1.68
N MET A 254 -4.88 -14.84 1.84
CA MET A 254 -3.89 -14.00 1.18
C MET A 254 -2.80 -13.54 2.15
N VAL A 255 -1.60 -13.41 1.64
CA VAL A 255 -0.45 -12.88 2.38
C VAL A 255 0.03 -11.59 1.72
N GLN A 256 0.21 -10.56 2.52
CA GLN A 256 0.74 -9.29 2.03
C GLN A 256 2.25 -9.37 1.82
N VAL A 257 2.69 -8.92 0.67
CA VAL A 257 4.09 -8.86 0.26
C VAL A 257 4.43 -7.43 -0.14
N LYS A 258 5.63 -6.98 0.23
CA LYS A 258 6.17 -5.70 -0.22
C LYS A 258 7.43 -5.92 -1.04
N ALA A 259 7.56 -5.17 -2.10
CA ALA A 259 8.75 -5.15 -2.93
C ALA A 259 9.29 -3.72 -3.04
N ALA A 260 10.55 -3.53 -2.71
CA ALA A 260 11.24 -2.26 -2.92
C ALA A 260 11.43 -2.03 -4.43
N VAL A 261 10.98 -0.88 -4.91
CA VAL A 261 10.99 -0.51 -6.33
C VAL A 261 12.11 0.50 -6.57
N ASN A 262 12.94 0.26 -7.56
CA ASN A 262 13.99 1.19 -7.94
C ASN A 262 13.45 2.19 -8.98
N ASP A 263 12.71 3.19 -8.51
CA ASP A 263 12.14 4.22 -9.38
C ASP A 263 13.09 5.42 -9.55
N LYS A 264 13.09 5.96 -10.76
CA LYS A 264 13.84 7.17 -11.14
C LYS A 264 12.95 8.43 -11.12
N GLY A 265 11.92 8.46 -10.27
CA GLY A 265 11.03 9.60 -10.09
C GLY A 265 9.90 9.69 -11.14
N LYS A 266 9.49 8.58 -11.72
CA LYS A 266 8.37 8.51 -12.67
C LYS A 266 7.09 7.92 -12.06
N LEU A 267 7.21 7.31 -10.89
CA LEU A 267 6.12 6.68 -10.17
C LEU A 267 5.67 7.57 -9.01
N PHE A 268 4.39 7.51 -8.69
CA PHE A 268 3.81 8.30 -7.61
C PHE A 268 3.19 7.39 -6.55
N GLU A 269 3.20 7.89 -5.33
CA GLU A 269 2.43 7.33 -4.20
C GLU A 269 0.99 7.08 -4.63
N GLY A 270 0.45 5.90 -4.28
CA GLY A 270 -0.94 5.56 -4.53
C GLY A 270 -1.24 4.98 -5.92
N MET A 271 -0.27 4.90 -6.84
CA MET A 271 -0.49 4.28 -8.16
C MET A 271 -0.81 2.79 -8.04
N ASN A 272 -1.81 2.35 -8.80
CA ASN A 272 -2.09 0.93 -8.97
C ASN A 272 -1.12 0.32 -9.99
N VAL A 273 -0.58 -0.83 -9.64
CA VAL A 273 0.46 -1.52 -10.41
C VAL A 273 0.16 -3.00 -10.56
N ARG A 274 0.66 -3.58 -11.64
CA ARG A 274 0.81 -5.02 -11.80
C ARG A 274 2.22 -5.39 -11.37
N VAL A 275 2.32 -6.38 -10.49
CA VAL A 275 3.59 -6.92 -10.00
C VAL A 275 3.75 -8.33 -10.54
N SER A 276 4.83 -8.58 -11.26
CA SER A 276 5.23 -9.90 -11.74
C SER A 276 6.46 -10.34 -10.95
N VAL A 277 6.32 -11.40 -10.17
CA VAL A 277 7.42 -12.02 -9.43
C VAL A 277 8.00 -13.12 -10.29
N GLN A 278 9.30 -13.08 -10.55
CA GLN A 278 10.01 -14.07 -11.38
C GLN A 278 10.98 -14.86 -10.53
N ARG A 279 10.79 -16.16 -10.48
CA ARG A 279 11.68 -17.09 -9.79
C ARG A 279 12.09 -18.23 -10.72
N SER A 280 13.39 -18.44 -10.84
CA SER A 280 13.91 -19.60 -11.56
C SER A 280 13.72 -20.88 -10.73
N LEU A 281 13.01 -21.84 -11.28
CA LEU A 281 12.87 -23.20 -10.72
C LEU A 281 13.95 -24.17 -11.23
N GLY A 282 15.00 -23.63 -11.87
CA GLY A 282 16.06 -24.40 -12.45
C GLY A 282 15.66 -25.07 -13.78
N LYS A 283 16.40 -26.09 -14.18
CA LYS A 283 16.16 -26.80 -15.43
C LYS A 283 14.99 -27.76 -15.27
N GLN A 284 13.93 -27.54 -16.04
CA GLN A 284 12.71 -28.33 -16.07
C GLN A 284 12.42 -28.84 -17.49
N LEU A 285 11.71 -29.96 -17.59
CA LEU A 285 11.13 -30.41 -18.86
C LEU A 285 9.85 -29.61 -19.12
N VAL A 286 9.89 -28.74 -20.11
CA VAL A 286 8.76 -27.86 -20.44
C VAL A 286 8.11 -28.34 -21.72
N VAL A 287 6.78 -28.50 -21.69
CA VAL A 287 5.96 -28.83 -22.86
C VAL A 287 5.06 -27.64 -23.20
N PRO A 288 4.84 -27.33 -24.49
CA PRO A 288 3.87 -26.35 -24.91
C PRO A 288 2.47 -26.70 -24.41
N LYS A 289 1.67 -25.71 -24.02
CA LYS A 289 0.28 -25.94 -23.61
C LYS A 289 -0.54 -26.66 -24.67
N THR A 290 -0.22 -26.46 -25.96
CA THR A 290 -0.86 -27.10 -27.11
C THR A 290 -0.55 -28.60 -27.21
N ALA A 291 0.49 -29.09 -26.55
CA ALA A 291 0.81 -30.52 -26.48
C ALA A 291 0.04 -31.28 -25.40
N VAL A 292 -0.70 -30.55 -24.51
CA VAL A 292 -1.50 -31.13 -23.45
C VAL A 292 -2.91 -31.33 -23.95
N VAL A 293 -3.36 -32.58 -24.03
CA VAL A 293 -4.70 -32.98 -24.50
C VAL A 293 -5.54 -33.46 -23.32
N LEU A 294 -6.83 -33.11 -23.32
CA LEU A 294 -7.76 -33.62 -22.35
C LEU A 294 -8.33 -34.98 -22.84
N ARG A 295 -8.03 -36.08 -22.13
CA ARG A 295 -8.55 -37.41 -22.42
C ARG A 295 -9.17 -38.04 -21.17
N SER A 296 -10.42 -38.41 -21.25
CA SER A 296 -11.17 -39.02 -20.13
C SER A 296 -11.11 -38.19 -18.83
N GLY A 297 -11.19 -36.84 -18.96
CA GLY A 297 -11.14 -35.92 -17.80
C GLY A 297 -9.74 -35.69 -17.22
N LYS A 298 -8.69 -36.23 -17.84
CA LYS A 298 -7.30 -36.06 -17.40
C LYS A 298 -6.49 -35.31 -18.46
N GLN A 299 -5.59 -34.48 -18.03
CA GLN A 299 -4.60 -33.85 -18.89
C GLN A 299 -3.48 -34.85 -19.17
N VAL A 300 -3.22 -35.14 -20.45
CA VAL A 300 -2.23 -36.12 -20.88
C VAL A 300 -1.32 -35.53 -21.97
N VAL A 301 -0.09 -36.00 -22.02
CA VAL A 301 0.87 -35.72 -23.07
C VAL A 301 1.23 -37.06 -23.69
N PHE A 302 1.22 -37.14 -25.02
CA PHE A 302 1.62 -38.34 -25.75
C PHE A 302 3.11 -38.33 -26.02
N THR A 303 3.74 -39.48 -25.88
CA THR A 303 5.13 -39.70 -26.29
C THR A 303 5.15 -40.63 -27.48
N LEU A 304 5.91 -40.27 -28.52
CA LEU A 304 6.08 -41.10 -29.68
C LEU A 304 7.18 -42.14 -29.41
N VAL A 305 6.82 -43.42 -29.44
CA VAL A 305 7.75 -44.55 -29.33
C VAL A 305 7.55 -45.44 -30.54
N ASP A 306 8.61 -45.68 -31.31
CA ASP A 306 8.59 -46.55 -32.53
C ASP A 306 7.47 -46.18 -33.52
N GLY A 307 7.16 -44.86 -33.63
CA GLY A 307 6.15 -44.37 -34.58
C GLY A 307 4.69 -44.45 -34.05
N HIS A 308 4.48 -44.84 -32.82
CA HIS A 308 3.16 -44.92 -32.17
C HIS A 308 3.07 -43.96 -30.97
N ALA A 309 1.91 -43.31 -30.79
CA ALA A 309 1.62 -42.35 -29.72
C ALA A 309 0.68 -42.91 -28.64
#